data_fc58f7255d903dd3e0445e86de38c73d
#
_entry.id   fc58f7255d903dd3e0445e86de38c73d
#
_cell.length_a   1.000
_cell.length_b   1.000
_cell.length_c   1.000
_cell.angle_alpha   90.00
_cell.angle_beta   90.00
_cell.angle_gamma   90.00
#
_symmetry.space_group_name_H-M   'P 1'
#
loop_
_entity.id
_entity.type
_entity.pdbx_description
1 polymer ?
#
loop_
_entity_poly.entity_id
_entity_poly.type
_entity_poly.pdbx_seq_one_letter_code
_entity_poly.pdbx_strand_id
1 'polypeptide(L)'
;QIHNSGLKTLLLSNNDTPRIERFLENIDSPYIADADKPKPDGYYKALEMLGVKKEEAVFVGDQVFTDICGANKVGMANILVKFLQYQSETKIGKKRTLEKYILKFYKMKKKYHHRIGDIFNERN
;
A
#
# COMPACT_ATOMS: atom_id res chain seq x y z
N GLN A 1 13.68 -8.40 8.73
CA GLN A 1 14.64 -7.34 8.31
C GLN A 1 14.13 -5.94 8.67
N ILE A 2 12.87 -5.58 8.34
CA ILE A 2 12.32 -4.22 8.60
C ILE A 2 12.36 -3.89 10.10
N HIS A 3 11.90 -4.79 10.97
CA HIS A 3 11.93 -4.57 12.43
C HIS A 3 13.35 -4.43 12.99
N ASN A 4 14.32 -5.13 12.41
CA ASN A 4 15.73 -5.01 12.83
C ASN A 4 16.35 -3.64 12.50
N SER A 5 15.73 -2.86 11.61
CA SER A 5 16.14 -1.48 11.31
C SER A 5 15.47 -0.42 12.20
N GLY A 6 14.71 -0.84 13.21
CA GLY A 6 14.00 0.05 14.13
C GLY A 6 12.70 0.64 13.60
N LEU A 7 12.23 0.19 12.44
CA LEU A 7 10.95 0.63 11.86
C LEU A 7 9.78 -0.13 12.46
N LYS A 8 8.71 0.58 12.76
CA LYS A 8 7.42 0.00 13.13
C LYS A 8 6.64 -0.35 11.87
N THR A 9 5.89 -1.45 11.92
CA THR A 9 5.02 -1.90 10.81
C THR A 9 3.61 -2.14 11.30
N LEU A 10 2.63 -1.95 10.42
CA LEU A 10 1.24 -2.30 10.63
C LEU A 10 0.61 -2.70 9.29
N LEU A 11 -0.14 -3.80 9.29
CA LEU A 11 -0.90 -4.24 8.12
C LEU A 11 -2.30 -3.61 8.13
N LEU A 12 -2.62 -2.84 7.09
CA LEU A 12 -3.93 -2.23 6.88
C LEU A 12 -4.62 -2.89 5.69
N SER A 13 -5.70 -3.62 5.93
CA SER A 13 -6.35 -4.45 4.91
C SER A 13 -7.86 -4.31 4.88
N ASN A 14 -8.45 -4.41 3.68
CA ASN A 14 -9.90 -4.55 3.50
C ASN A 14 -10.38 -6.01 3.68
N ASN A 15 -9.48 -6.95 3.88
CA ASN A 15 -9.84 -8.32 4.20
C ASN A 15 -10.34 -8.46 5.64
N ASP A 16 -11.12 -9.51 5.88
CA ASP A 16 -11.61 -9.89 7.21
C ASP A 16 -10.48 -10.42 8.12
N THR A 17 -10.76 -10.44 9.41
CA THR A 17 -9.81 -10.89 10.43
C THR A 17 -9.27 -12.31 10.19
N PRO A 18 -10.09 -13.35 9.90
CA PRO A 18 -9.57 -14.70 9.69
C PRO A 18 -8.58 -14.81 8.52
N ARG A 19 -8.78 -14.01 7.47
CA ARG A 19 -7.89 -14.01 6.31
C ARG A 19 -6.55 -13.34 6.61
N ILE A 20 -6.59 -12.27 7.40
CA ILE A 20 -5.37 -11.56 7.82
C ILE A 20 -4.57 -12.41 8.80
N GLU A 21 -5.20 -13.05 9.76
CA GLU A 21 -4.54 -13.90 10.76
C GLU A 21 -3.80 -15.06 10.08
N ARG A 22 -4.41 -15.69 9.07
CA ARG A 22 -3.73 -16.72 8.26
C ARG A 22 -2.50 -16.17 7.52
N PHE A 23 -2.60 -14.93 7.00
CA PHE A 23 -1.47 -14.29 6.34
C PHE A 23 -0.34 -13.96 7.33
N LEU A 24 -0.68 -13.57 8.54
CA LEU A 24 0.27 -13.19 9.60
C LEU A 24 0.76 -14.36 10.46
N GLU A 25 0.39 -15.60 10.16
CA GLU A 25 0.71 -16.77 10.99
C GLU A 25 2.20 -16.85 11.40
N ASN A 26 3.09 -16.39 10.52
CA ASN A 26 4.53 -16.36 10.78
C ASN A 26 5.11 -14.92 10.77
N ILE A 27 4.26 -13.90 10.89
CA ILE A 27 4.67 -12.49 10.82
C ILE A 27 4.13 -11.79 12.07
N ASP A 28 5.05 -11.31 12.91
CA ASP A 28 4.69 -10.48 14.08
C ASP A 28 4.50 -9.02 13.64
N SER A 29 3.25 -8.65 13.37
CA SER A 29 2.86 -7.28 13.02
C SER A 29 1.44 -6.99 13.50
N PRO A 30 1.18 -5.83 14.11
CA PRO A 30 -0.17 -5.37 14.35
C PRO A 30 -0.93 -5.19 13.02
N TYR A 31 -2.24 -5.32 13.07
CA TYR A 31 -3.08 -5.19 11.88
C TYR A 31 -4.41 -4.49 12.15
N ILE A 32 -5.01 -3.97 11.08
CA ILE A 32 -6.39 -3.50 11.02
C ILE A 32 -7.08 -4.25 9.89
N ALA A 33 -8.07 -5.05 10.23
CA ALA A 33 -8.96 -5.73 9.29
C ALA A 33 -10.12 -4.81 8.89
N ASP A 34 -10.82 -5.17 7.83
CA ASP A 34 -12.03 -4.45 7.37
C ASP A 34 -11.84 -2.92 7.34
N ALA A 35 -10.69 -2.49 6.87
CA ALA A 35 -10.24 -1.10 6.95
C ALA A 35 -11.03 -0.13 6.06
N ASP A 36 -11.85 -0.65 5.15
CA ASP A 36 -12.72 0.10 4.24
C ASP A 36 -11.96 1.17 3.40
N LYS A 37 -10.72 0.82 3.00
CA LYS A 37 -9.94 1.69 2.10
C LYS A 37 -10.69 1.90 0.78
N PRO A 38 -10.76 3.10 0.23
CA PRO A 38 -9.91 4.27 0.49
C PRO A 38 -10.47 5.28 1.51
N LYS A 39 -11.37 4.89 2.41
CA LYS A 39 -11.79 5.79 3.49
C LYS A 39 -10.61 6.10 4.41
N PRO A 40 -10.54 7.32 4.96
CA PRO A 40 -9.38 7.77 5.74
C PRO A 40 -9.27 7.16 7.14
N ASP A 41 -10.36 6.66 7.69
CA ASP A 41 -10.46 6.25 9.11
C ASP A 41 -9.44 5.17 9.49
N GLY A 42 -9.27 4.16 8.64
CA GLY A 42 -8.30 3.10 8.87
C GLY A 42 -6.85 3.60 8.91
N TYR A 43 -6.53 4.60 8.09
CA TYR A 43 -5.19 5.21 8.06
C TYR A 43 -4.90 6.00 9.34
N TYR A 44 -5.85 6.80 9.82
CA TYR A 44 -5.71 7.54 11.08
C TYR A 44 -5.57 6.59 12.27
N LYS A 45 -6.39 5.52 12.31
CA LYS A 45 -6.28 4.49 13.35
C LYS A 45 -4.92 3.78 13.32
N ALA A 46 -4.38 3.51 12.14
CA ALA A 46 -3.06 2.91 11.99
C ALA A 46 -1.94 3.81 12.54
N LEU A 47 -1.99 5.11 12.23
CA LEU A 47 -1.04 6.09 12.77
C LEU A 47 -1.10 6.18 14.30
N GLU A 48 -2.31 6.18 14.85
CA GLU A 48 -2.54 6.18 16.31
C GLU A 48 -1.95 4.93 16.97
N MET A 49 -2.23 3.74 16.41
CA MET A 49 -1.70 2.47 16.91
C MET A 49 -0.17 2.40 16.87
N LEU A 50 0.45 2.98 15.85
CA LEU A 50 1.91 3.07 15.72
C LEU A 50 2.52 4.18 16.58
N GLY A 51 1.71 5.14 17.02
CA GLY A 51 2.17 6.31 17.78
C GLY A 51 3.07 7.23 16.97
N VAL A 52 2.75 7.41 15.68
CA VAL A 52 3.53 8.24 14.74
C VAL A 52 2.64 9.25 14.03
N LYS A 53 3.26 10.34 13.56
CA LYS A 53 2.58 11.31 12.69
C LYS A 53 2.59 10.83 11.24
N LYS A 54 1.68 11.36 10.41
CA LYS A 54 1.61 11.00 8.98
C LYS A 54 2.89 11.35 8.20
N GLU A 55 3.62 12.37 8.64
CA GLU A 55 4.90 12.80 8.06
C GLU A 55 6.04 11.81 8.35
N GLU A 56 5.87 10.97 9.38
CA GLU A 56 6.84 9.95 9.80
C GLU A 56 6.51 8.56 9.25
N ALA A 57 5.41 8.45 8.49
CA ALA A 57 4.91 7.18 7.97
C ALA A 57 4.91 7.15 6.45
N VAL A 58 5.08 5.96 5.90
CA VAL A 58 4.90 5.69 4.48
C VAL A 58 3.94 4.52 4.31
N PHE A 59 2.98 4.67 3.42
CA PHE A 59 2.07 3.60 3.04
C PHE A 59 2.60 2.86 1.81
N VAL A 60 2.67 1.54 1.89
CA VAL A 60 3.09 0.70 0.77
C VAL A 60 1.91 -0.16 0.33
N GLY A 61 1.52 -0.09 -0.92
CA GLY A 61 0.39 -0.85 -1.44
C GLY A 61 0.43 -1.05 -2.95
N ASP A 62 -0.37 -1.98 -3.44
CA ASP A 62 -0.41 -2.37 -4.85
C ASP A 62 -1.70 -1.94 -5.56
N GLN A 63 -2.66 -1.36 -4.83
CA GLN A 63 -3.97 -0.95 -5.36
C GLN A 63 -4.09 0.58 -5.43
N VAL A 64 -4.24 1.11 -6.65
CA VAL A 64 -4.37 2.55 -6.88
C VAL A 64 -5.64 3.10 -6.22
N PHE A 65 -6.79 2.47 -6.43
CA PHE A 65 -8.09 3.00 -5.98
C PHE A 65 -8.35 2.87 -4.48
N THR A 66 -7.67 1.97 -3.80
CA THR A 66 -7.80 1.77 -2.36
C THR A 66 -6.59 2.29 -1.61
N ASP A 67 -5.42 1.73 -1.87
CA ASP A 67 -4.19 1.99 -1.11
C ASP A 67 -3.67 3.40 -1.35
N ILE A 68 -3.36 3.72 -2.58
CA ILE A 68 -2.75 5.00 -2.94
C ILE A 68 -3.75 6.15 -2.81
N CYS A 69 -4.99 5.94 -3.25
CA CYS A 69 -6.06 6.93 -3.10
C CYS A 69 -6.32 7.25 -1.62
N GLY A 70 -6.39 6.25 -0.75
CA GLY A 70 -6.61 6.45 0.67
C GLY A 70 -5.44 7.19 1.35
N ALA A 71 -4.20 6.77 1.08
CA ALA A 71 -3.01 7.42 1.60
C ALA A 71 -2.93 8.90 1.16
N ASN A 72 -3.25 9.19 -0.10
CA ASN A 72 -3.31 10.57 -0.61
C ASN A 72 -4.38 11.42 0.08
N LYS A 73 -5.57 10.85 0.38
CA LYS A 73 -6.63 11.56 1.10
C LYS A 73 -6.20 12.04 2.49
N VAL A 74 -5.38 11.26 3.18
CA VAL A 74 -4.84 11.65 4.50
C VAL A 74 -3.54 12.45 4.42
N GLY A 75 -2.99 12.63 3.22
CA GLY A 75 -1.73 13.33 3.00
C GLY A 75 -0.50 12.56 3.48
N MET A 76 -0.55 11.23 3.44
CA MET A 76 0.56 10.34 3.80
C MET A 76 1.40 10.04 2.58
N ALA A 77 2.73 10.00 2.76
CA ALA A 77 3.64 9.49 1.73
C ALA A 77 3.29 8.04 1.37
N ASN A 78 3.38 7.70 0.09
CA ASN A 78 3.00 6.35 -0.34
C ASN A 78 3.88 5.84 -1.47
N ILE A 79 3.99 4.51 -1.53
CA ILE A 79 4.75 3.77 -2.54
C ILE A 79 3.79 2.77 -3.19
N LEU A 80 3.61 2.91 -4.50
CA LEU A 80 2.89 1.91 -5.29
C LEU A 80 3.87 0.80 -5.70
N VAL A 81 3.61 -0.42 -5.23
CA VAL A 81 4.38 -1.60 -5.62
C VAL A 81 3.67 -2.35 -6.75
N LYS A 82 4.46 -3.16 -7.46
CA LYS A 82 3.91 -3.98 -8.55
C LYS A 82 2.96 -5.04 -8.00
N PHE A 83 1.79 -5.14 -8.60
CA PHE A 83 0.87 -6.24 -8.35
C PHE A 83 1.50 -7.58 -8.77
N LEU A 84 1.54 -8.52 -7.84
CA LEU A 84 1.97 -9.88 -8.09
C LEU A 84 0.73 -10.76 -8.32
N GLN A 85 0.60 -11.27 -9.53
CA GLN A 85 -0.46 -12.23 -9.87
C GLN A 85 0.08 -13.63 -9.69
N TYR A 86 -0.54 -14.42 -8.81
CA TYR A 86 -0.22 -15.84 -8.68
C TYR A 86 -0.77 -16.62 -9.86
N GLN A 87 -0.08 -17.69 -10.27
CA GLN A 87 -0.49 -18.53 -11.41
C GLN A 87 -1.89 -19.17 -11.25
N SER A 88 -2.35 -19.29 -10.00
CA SER A 88 -3.71 -19.79 -9.68
C SER A 88 -4.83 -18.74 -9.87
N GLU A 89 -4.50 -17.47 -10.06
CA GLU A 89 -5.47 -16.41 -10.26
C GLU A 89 -5.78 -16.22 -11.74
N THR A 90 -6.89 -16.79 -12.19
CA THR A 90 -7.30 -16.77 -13.63
C THR A 90 -8.05 -15.51 -14.05
N LYS A 91 -8.50 -14.66 -13.09
CA LYS A 91 -9.30 -13.46 -13.41
C LYS A 91 -8.72 -12.22 -12.75
N ILE A 92 -8.25 -11.29 -13.58
CA ILE A 92 -7.93 -9.93 -13.17
C ILE A 92 -9.23 -9.14 -13.09
N GLY A 93 -9.57 -8.56 -11.93
CA GLY A 93 -10.76 -7.74 -11.77
C GLY A 93 -10.75 -6.51 -12.69
N LYS A 94 -11.94 -6.01 -13.07
CA LYS A 94 -12.11 -4.83 -13.95
C LYS A 94 -11.35 -3.59 -13.43
N LYS A 95 -11.31 -3.39 -12.11
CA LYS A 95 -10.56 -2.28 -11.48
C LYS A 95 -9.06 -2.39 -11.76
N ARG A 96 -8.47 -3.58 -11.71
CA ARG A 96 -7.06 -3.81 -12.03
C ARG A 96 -6.70 -3.50 -13.48
N THR A 97 -7.60 -3.83 -14.40
CA THR A 97 -7.44 -3.49 -15.82
C THR A 97 -7.45 -1.97 -16.01
N LEU A 98 -8.40 -1.28 -15.38
CA LEU A 98 -8.46 0.19 -15.43
C LEU A 98 -7.22 0.85 -14.80
N GLU A 99 -6.71 0.33 -13.68
CA GLU A 99 -5.46 0.79 -13.05
C GLU A 99 -4.27 0.70 -14.00
N LYS A 100 -4.14 -0.38 -14.78
CA LYS A 100 -3.07 -0.52 -15.78
C LYS A 100 -3.10 0.60 -16.81
N TYR A 101 -4.28 0.98 -17.29
CA TYR A 101 -4.43 2.09 -18.25
C TYR A 101 -4.09 3.44 -17.60
N ILE A 102 -4.59 3.70 -16.39
CA ILE A 102 -4.27 4.93 -15.65
C ILE A 102 -2.77 5.07 -15.43
N LEU A 103 -2.09 4.00 -14.99
CA LEU A 103 -0.64 4.00 -14.79
C LEU A 103 0.13 4.18 -16.10
N LYS A 104 -0.37 3.61 -17.21
CA LYS A 104 0.22 3.82 -18.54
C LYS A 104 0.15 5.31 -18.92
N PHE A 105 -1.01 5.95 -18.78
CA PHE A 105 -1.15 7.39 -19.01
C PHE A 105 -0.27 8.22 -18.09
N TYR A 106 -0.19 7.88 -16.81
CA TYR A 106 0.65 8.54 -15.84
C TYR A 106 2.13 8.50 -16.24
N LYS A 107 2.63 7.34 -16.67
CA LYS A 107 4.00 7.15 -17.15
C LYS A 107 4.30 7.95 -18.44
N MET A 108 3.32 8.18 -19.28
CA MET A 108 3.48 8.97 -20.52
C MET A 108 3.65 10.47 -20.26
N LYS A 109 3.21 10.99 -19.10
CA LYS A 109 3.35 12.41 -18.75
C LYS A 109 4.74 12.69 -18.18
N LYS A 110 5.62 13.36 -18.95
CA LYS A 110 6.96 13.77 -18.53
C LYS A 110 7.01 14.49 -17.16
N LYS A 111 5.95 15.24 -16.81
CA LYS A 111 5.82 15.93 -15.53
C LYS A 111 5.98 15.02 -14.30
N TYR A 112 5.68 13.73 -14.43
CA TYR A 112 5.66 12.80 -13.31
C TYR A 112 6.79 11.74 -13.38
N HIS A 113 7.70 11.84 -14.35
CA HIS A 113 8.78 10.86 -14.50
C HIS A 113 9.67 10.75 -13.25
N HIS A 114 9.89 11.87 -12.54
CA HIS A 114 10.66 11.89 -11.30
C HIS A 114 10.00 11.14 -10.13
N ARG A 115 8.72 10.80 -10.25
CA ARG A 115 7.94 10.04 -9.25
C ARG A 115 7.89 8.54 -9.54
N ILE A 116 8.43 8.13 -10.67
CA ILE A 116 8.48 6.74 -11.12
C ILE A 116 9.95 6.35 -11.07
N GLY A 117 10.43 6.03 -9.87
CA GLY A 117 11.79 5.56 -9.65
C GLY A 117 11.83 4.05 -9.39
N ASP A 118 12.98 3.47 -9.63
CA ASP A 118 13.33 2.17 -9.07
C ASP A 118 14.14 2.45 -7.80
N ILE A 119 13.59 2.04 -6.66
CA ILE A 119 14.21 2.25 -5.33
C ILE A 119 15.65 1.72 -5.29
N PHE A 120 15.97 0.74 -6.14
CA PHE A 120 17.29 0.14 -6.21
C PHE A 120 18.27 0.89 -7.10
N ASN A 121 17.80 1.76 -8.00
CA ASN A 121 18.64 2.52 -8.94
C ASN A 121 18.97 3.95 -8.47
N GLU A 122 18.32 4.46 -7.44
CA GLU A 122 18.60 5.81 -6.90
C GLU A 122 19.81 5.88 -5.97
N ARG A 123 20.59 4.79 -5.81
CA ARG A 123 21.80 4.74 -4.98
C ARG A 123 23.10 5.00 -5.73
N ASN A 124 23.01 5.56 -6.91
CA ASN A 124 24.20 6.00 -7.64
C ASN A 124 24.36 7.51 -7.63
#